data_6db4c79abec91e7679458a3f56b14e17
#
_entry.id   6db4c79abec91e7679458a3f56b14e17
#
_cell.length_a   1.000
_cell.length_b   1.000
_cell.length_c   1.000
_cell.angle_alpha   90.00
_cell.angle_beta   90.00
_cell.angle_gamma   90.00
#
_symmetry.space_group_name_H-M   'P 1'
#
loop_
_entity.id
_entity.type
_entity.pdbx_description
1 polymer ?
#
loop_
_entity_poly.entity_id
_entity_poly.type
_entity_poly.pdbx_seq_one_letter_code
_entity_poly.pdbx_strand_id
1 'polypeptide(L)'
;GKMQTLTYEGELPCADCPGIRYDLTIRSREHSGDGTFSLSQTYLEAEDGKDATFVTTGKRLTLRGIPGDDNATVWQLISDNGDETMNFLCENDSTITLIGDDFKKAESGLNYSLKRIK
;
A
#
# COMPACT_ATOMS: atom_id res chain seq x y z
N GLY A 1 19.61 -13.09 -3.35
CA GLY A 1 18.45 -13.87 -3.71
C GLY A 1 17.89 -13.50 -5.06
N LYS A 2 16.96 -14.26 -5.54
CA LYS A 2 16.26 -13.96 -6.79
C LYS A 2 15.41 -12.71 -6.68
N MET A 3 15.30 -11.97 -7.78
CA MET A 3 14.35 -10.89 -7.87
C MET A 3 12.93 -11.46 -7.90
N GLN A 4 12.05 -10.90 -7.09
CA GLN A 4 10.63 -11.29 -7.07
C GLN A 4 9.74 -10.07 -7.28
N THR A 5 8.57 -10.32 -7.82
CA THR A 5 7.56 -9.30 -8.04
C THR A 5 6.26 -9.73 -7.37
N LEU A 6 5.74 -8.88 -6.51
CA LEU A 6 4.47 -9.10 -5.81
C LEU A 6 3.48 -8.03 -6.26
N THR A 7 2.27 -8.43 -6.58
CA THR A 7 1.22 -7.49 -6.96
C THR A 7 0.01 -7.64 -6.05
N TYR A 8 -0.54 -6.50 -5.63
CA TYR A 8 -1.68 -6.41 -4.73
C TYR A 8 -2.71 -5.47 -5.33
N GLU A 9 -3.98 -5.74 -5.07
CA GLU A 9 -5.04 -4.82 -5.49
C GLU A 9 -6.15 -4.75 -4.44
N GLY A 10 -6.90 -3.66 -4.48
CA GLY A 10 -8.05 -3.46 -3.62
C GLY A 10 -8.70 -2.11 -3.89
N GLU A 11 -9.94 -1.98 -3.46
CA GLU A 11 -10.64 -0.71 -3.51
C GLU A 11 -10.75 -0.16 -2.09
N LEU A 12 -10.20 1.04 -1.90
CA LEU A 12 -10.16 1.71 -0.61
C LEU A 12 -11.13 2.89 -0.59
N PRO A 13 -11.47 3.40 0.61
CA PRO A 13 -12.42 4.51 0.72
C PRO A 13 -11.90 5.80 0.09
N CYS A 14 -12.81 6.56 -0.48
CA CYS A 14 -12.57 7.89 -1.02
C CYS A 14 -13.48 8.87 -0.28
N ALA A 15 -12.96 10.06 0.08
CA ALA A 15 -13.72 11.03 0.83
C ALA A 15 -14.90 11.61 0.02
N ASP A 16 -14.71 11.78 -1.27
CA ASP A 16 -15.67 12.48 -2.14
C ASP A 16 -15.88 11.78 -3.49
N CYS A 17 -15.60 10.45 -3.55
CA CYS A 17 -15.88 9.66 -4.74
C CYS A 17 -16.24 8.22 -4.31
N PRO A 18 -16.74 7.37 -5.23
CA PRO A 18 -17.16 6.01 -4.86
C PRO A 18 -16.09 5.14 -4.27
N GLY A 19 -14.84 5.34 -4.65
CA GLY A 19 -13.72 4.57 -4.12
C GLY A 19 -12.44 4.88 -4.87
N ILE A 20 -11.33 4.38 -4.33
CA ILE A 20 -10.01 4.47 -4.97
C ILE A 20 -9.51 3.06 -5.18
N ARG A 21 -9.28 2.70 -6.43
CA ARG A 21 -8.70 1.41 -6.77
C ARG A 21 -7.18 1.51 -6.67
N TYR A 22 -6.60 0.64 -5.84
CA TYR A 22 -5.16 0.54 -5.67
C TYR A 22 -4.65 -0.68 -6.44
N ASP A 23 -3.61 -0.46 -7.23
CA ASP A 23 -2.85 -1.51 -7.90
C ASP A 23 -1.39 -1.30 -7.54
N LEU A 24 -0.85 -2.16 -6.68
CA LEU A 24 0.49 -2.03 -6.12
C LEU A 24 1.37 -3.16 -6.62
N THR A 25 2.53 -2.81 -7.15
CA THR A 25 3.57 -3.75 -7.54
C THR A 25 4.82 -3.48 -6.71
N ILE A 26 5.35 -4.53 -6.07
CA ILE A 26 6.58 -4.45 -5.30
C ILE A 26 7.60 -5.38 -5.93
N ARG A 27 8.80 -4.86 -6.14
CA ARG A 27 9.95 -5.63 -6.64
C ARG A 27 11.06 -5.61 -5.63
N SER A 28 11.56 -6.76 -5.29
CA SER A 28 12.67 -6.90 -4.34
C SER A 28 13.37 -8.22 -4.57
N ARG A 29 14.58 -8.34 -4.04
CA ARG A 29 15.22 -9.64 -3.97
C ARG A 29 14.58 -10.44 -2.84
N GLU A 30 14.51 -11.75 -3.00
CA GLU A 30 14.02 -12.62 -1.92
C GLU A 30 14.78 -12.35 -0.63
N HIS A 31 14.03 -12.29 0.46
CA HIS A 31 14.55 -12.07 1.82
C HIS A 31 15.22 -10.71 2.03
N SER A 32 15.04 -9.76 1.10
CA SER A 32 15.54 -8.41 1.29
C SER A 32 14.49 -7.53 1.96
N GLY A 33 14.93 -6.69 2.90
CA GLY A 33 14.07 -5.70 3.53
C GLY A 33 13.79 -4.50 2.65
N ASP A 34 14.58 -4.31 1.58
CA ASP A 34 14.48 -3.19 0.67
C ASP A 34 13.93 -3.63 -0.68
N GLY A 35 13.27 -2.70 -1.35
CA GLY A 35 12.75 -2.93 -2.69
C GLY A 35 12.28 -1.63 -3.32
N THR A 36 11.62 -1.76 -4.45
CA THR A 36 10.97 -0.65 -5.13
C THR A 36 9.49 -0.93 -5.28
N PHE A 37 8.71 0.12 -5.51
CA PHE A 37 7.28 -0.04 -5.75
C PHE A 37 6.80 0.83 -6.89
N SER A 38 5.68 0.43 -7.46
CA SER A 38 4.86 1.24 -8.34
C SER A 38 3.42 1.10 -7.86
N LEU A 39 2.79 2.22 -7.57
CA LEU A 39 1.41 2.26 -7.09
C LEU A 39 0.56 3.07 -8.05
N SER A 40 -0.48 2.44 -8.59
CA SER A 40 -1.50 3.10 -9.37
C SER A 40 -2.73 3.29 -8.50
N GLN A 41 -3.20 4.53 -8.37
CA GLN A 41 -4.42 4.87 -7.64
C GLN A 41 -5.42 5.46 -8.63
N THR A 42 -6.55 4.78 -8.81
CA THR A 42 -7.61 5.22 -9.71
C THR A 42 -8.79 5.68 -8.87
N TYR A 43 -9.02 6.98 -8.89
CA TYR A 43 -10.16 7.61 -8.22
C TYR A 43 -11.38 7.44 -9.12
N LEU A 44 -12.32 6.62 -8.68
CA LEU A 44 -13.46 6.24 -9.48
C LEU A 44 -14.44 7.42 -9.62
N GLU A 45 -14.83 7.73 -10.85
CA GLU A 45 -15.81 8.78 -11.17
C GLU A 45 -15.52 10.14 -10.52
N ALA A 46 -14.25 10.44 -10.28
CA ALA A 46 -13.85 11.62 -9.50
C ALA A 46 -13.82 12.91 -10.29
N GLU A 47 -13.70 12.83 -11.61
CA GLU A 47 -13.62 14.01 -12.48
C GLU A 47 -14.72 13.98 -13.55
N ASP A 48 -15.81 14.73 -13.31
CA ASP A 48 -16.96 14.80 -14.22
C ASP A 48 -17.51 13.41 -14.58
N GLY A 49 -17.60 12.52 -13.59
CA GLY A 49 -18.05 11.15 -13.77
C GLY A 49 -17.03 10.21 -14.39
N LYS A 50 -15.79 10.68 -14.59
CA LYS A 50 -14.71 9.88 -15.16
C LYS A 50 -13.67 9.52 -14.11
N ASP A 51 -12.98 8.42 -14.34
CA ASP A 51 -11.90 7.98 -13.46
C ASP A 51 -10.66 8.85 -13.64
N ALA A 52 -9.94 9.08 -12.53
CA ALA A 52 -8.67 9.79 -12.53
C ALA A 52 -7.60 8.88 -11.94
N THR A 53 -6.54 8.63 -12.69
CA THR A 53 -5.48 7.71 -12.28
C THR A 53 -4.17 8.45 -12.05
N PHE A 54 -3.51 8.14 -10.92
CA PHE A 54 -2.22 8.69 -10.54
C PHE A 54 -1.26 7.54 -10.25
N VAL A 55 -0.01 7.67 -10.70
CA VAL A 55 1.02 6.65 -10.47
C VAL A 55 2.13 7.25 -9.63
N THR A 56 2.51 6.52 -8.58
CA THR A 56 3.63 6.88 -7.70
C THR A 56 4.63 5.74 -7.73
N THR A 57 5.90 6.07 -7.86
CA THR A 57 7.00 5.11 -7.76
C THR A 57 7.94 5.52 -6.64
N GLY A 58 8.71 4.58 -6.13
CA GLY A 58 9.66 4.86 -5.07
C GLY A 58 10.26 3.60 -4.45
N LYS A 59 10.62 3.72 -3.19
CA LYS A 59 11.28 2.65 -2.42
C LYS A 59 10.33 2.02 -1.42
N ARG A 60 10.46 0.72 -1.25
CA ARG A 60 9.78 -0.01 -0.18
C ARG A 60 10.80 -0.39 0.87
N LEU A 61 10.58 0.07 2.10
CA LEU A 61 11.35 -0.32 3.28
C LEU A 61 10.52 -1.28 4.12
N THR A 62 11.17 -2.12 4.90
CA THR A 62 10.50 -3.00 5.85
C THR A 62 10.81 -2.53 7.25
N LEU A 63 9.76 -2.23 8.00
CA LEU A 63 9.83 -1.79 9.39
C LEU A 63 9.25 -2.86 10.31
N ARG A 64 9.62 -2.81 11.58
CA ARG A 64 9.15 -3.78 12.57
C ARG A 64 8.44 -3.07 13.71
N GLY A 65 7.25 -3.54 14.05
CA GLY A 65 6.49 -3.07 15.20
C GLY A 65 5.40 -2.05 14.86
N ILE A 66 4.27 -2.23 15.54
CA ILE A 66 3.17 -1.26 15.60
C ILE A 66 2.79 -1.14 17.08
N PRO A 67 2.01 -0.11 17.49
CA PRO A 67 1.51 -0.05 18.85
C PRO A 67 0.76 -1.34 19.21
N GLY A 68 1.19 -1.99 20.29
CA GLY A 68 0.57 -3.25 20.75
C GLY A 68 1.14 -4.53 20.16
N ASP A 69 2.03 -4.45 19.16
CA ASP A 69 2.64 -5.63 18.56
C ASP A 69 4.04 -5.32 18.02
N ASP A 70 5.05 -5.65 18.81
CA ASP A 70 6.46 -5.39 18.45
C ASP A 70 6.96 -6.26 17.30
N ASN A 71 6.26 -7.33 16.96
CA ASN A 71 6.67 -8.28 15.93
C ASN A 71 5.97 -8.06 14.59
N ALA A 72 5.07 -7.09 14.52
CA ALA A 72 4.39 -6.78 13.27
C ALA A 72 5.37 -6.30 12.22
N THR A 73 5.10 -6.64 10.97
CA THR A 73 5.87 -6.16 9.82
C THR A 73 5.08 -5.09 9.09
N VAL A 74 5.75 -3.97 8.82
CA VAL A 74 5.15 -2.86 8.08
C VAL A 74 6.01 -2.59 6.85
N TRP A 75 5.36 -2.48 5.69
CA TRP A 75 6.00 -1.99 4.48
C TRP A 75 5.76 -0.49 4.38
N GLN A 76 6.85 0.27 4.37
CA GLN A 76 6.78 1.71 4.19
C GLN A 76 7.16 2.04 2.75
N LEU A 77 6.25 2.69 2.04
CA LEU A 77 6.46 3.12 0.67
C LEU A 77 6.80 4.61 0.70
N ILE A 78 7.94 4.97 0.13
CA ILE A 78 8.41 6.36 0.07
C ILE A 78 8.56 6.74 -1.39
N SER A 79 7.87 7.80 -1.82
CA SER A 79 7.94 8.29 -3.19
C SER A 79 9.36 8.73 -3.55
N ASP A 80 9.67 8.73 -4.85
CA ASP A 80 11.01 9.08 -5.35
C ASP A 80 11.48 10.46 -4.89
N ASN A 81 10.57 11.43 -4.79
CA ASN A 81 10.90 12.77 -4.30
C ASN A 81 10.88 12.89 -2.77
N GLY A 82 10.47 11.83 -2.07
CA GLY A 82 10.40 11.83 -0.61
C GLY A 82 9.18 12.52 -0.02
N ASP A 83 8.29 13.08 -0.85
CA ASP A 83 7.15 13.88 -0.36
C ASP A 83 6.00 13.05 0.16
N GLU A 84 5.89 11.80 -0.28
CA GLU A 84 4.77 10.93 0.10
C GLU A 84 5.27 9.67 0.79
N THR A 85 4.62 9.31 1.88
CA THR A 85 4.90 8.09 2.63
C THR A 85 3.59 7.38 2.92
N MET A 86 3.54 6.08 2.67
CA MET A 86 2.39 5.23 2.99
C MET A 86 2.89 4.02 3.75
N ASN A 87 2.13 3.61 4.78
CA ASN A 87 2.48 2.45 5.59
C ASN A 87 1.43 1.35 5.40
N PHE A 88 1.89 0.15 5.09
CA PHE A 88 1.02 -1.02 4.98
C PHE A 88 1.44 -2.07 5.99
N LEU A 89 0.51 -2.46 6.83
CA LEU A 89 0.71 -3.58 7.76
C LEU A 89 0.59 -4.89 6.99
N CYS A 90 1.61 -5.75 7.09
CA CYS A 90 1.56 -7.07 6.50
C CYS A 90 0.76 -7.99 7.42
N GLU A 91 -0.48 -8.27 7.06
CA GLU A 91 -1.39 -9.10 7.89
C GLU A 91 -1.04 -10.58 7.79
N ASN A 92 -0.72 -11.02 6.57
CA ASN A 92 -0.32 -12.38 6.26
C ASN A 92 0.32 -12.39 4.85
N ASP A 93 0.52 -13.58 4.28
CA ASP A 93 1.19 -13.72 2.97
C ASP A 93 0.39 -13.12 1.81
N SER A 94 -0.89 -12.87 1.98
CA SER A 94 -1.76 -12.43 0.88
C SER A 94 -2.47 -11.11 1.13
N THR A 95 -2.31 -10.51 2.30
CA THR A 95 -3.08 -9.31 2.66
C THR A 95 -2.17 -8.27 3.31
N ILE A 96 -2.24 -7.04 2.80
CA ILE A 96 -1.63 -5.88 3.44
C ILE A 96 -2.71 -4.83 3.67
N THR A 97 -2.60 -4.07 4.76
CA THR A 97 -3.61 -3.09 5.18
C THR A 97 -2.98 -1.73 5.34
N LEU A 98 -3.54 -0.73 4.68
CA LEU A 98 -3.08 0.66 4.83
C LEU A 98 -3.37 1.12 6.25
N ILE A 99 -2.34 1.66 6.92
CA ILE A 99 -2.41 2.19 8.28
C ILE A 99 -1.95 3.64 8.28
N GLY A 100 -2.27 4.36 9.34
CA GLY A 100 -1.93 5.77 9.46
C GLY A 100 -0.47 6.02 9.76
N ASP A 101 -0.10 7.30 9.82
CA ASP A 101 1.25 7.72 10.18
C ASP A 101 1.59 7.38 11.63
N ASP A 102 0.59 7.16 12.45
CA ASP A 102 0.73 6.68 13.83
C ASP A 102 0.89 5.16 13.93
N PHE A 103 0.93 4.48 12.80
CA PHE A 103 1.05 3.02 12.69
C PHE A 103 -0.16 2.28 13.28
N LYS A 104 -1.32 2.90 13.22
CA LYS A 104 -2.58 2.32 13.68
C LYS A 104 -3.54 2.09 12.54
N LYS A 105 -4.34 1.03 12.68
CA LYS A 105 -5.44 0.75 11.73
C LYS A 105 -6.53 1.81 11.90
N ALA A 106 -7.24 2.10 10.81
CA ALA A 106 -8.44 2.94 10.88
C ALA A 106 -9.51 2.24 11.73
N GLU A 107 -10.25 3.04 12.50
CA GLU A 107 -11.30 2.53 13.38
C GLU A 107 -12.67 2.48 12.69
N SER A 108 -12.73 2.71 11.39
CA SER A 108 -13.97 2.58 10.62
C SER A 108 -14.17 1.14 10.18
N GLY A 109 -15.39 0.77 9.82
CA GLY A 109 -15.70 -0.54 9.27
C GLY A 109 -15.39 -0.67 7.78
N LEU A 110 -14.71 0.32 7.18
CA LEU A 110 -14.43 0.33 5.75
C LEU A 110 -13.19 -0.50 5.41
N ASN A 111 -13.07 -0.87 4.14
CA ASN A 111 -11.93 -1.68 3.69
C ASN A 111 -10.69 -0.82 3.44
N TYR A 112 -9.59 -1.18 4.10
CA TYR A 112 -8.27 -0.59 3.86
C TYR A 112 -7.25 -1.63 3.43
N SER A 113 -7.70 -2.83 3.03
CA SER A 113 -6.80 -3.94 2.70
C SER A 113 -6.66 -4.14 1.21
N LEU A 114 -5.46 -4.51 0.81
CA LEU A 114 -5.15 -4.97 -0.54
C LEU A 114 -4.87 -6.47 -0.49
N LYS A 115 -5.26 -7.18 -1.53
CA LYS A 115 -5.06 -8.62 -1.65
C LYS A 115 -4.03 -8.92 -2.73
N ARG A 116 -3.15 -9.87 -2.44
CA ARG A 116 -2.16 -10.32 -3.38
C ARG A 116 -2.82 -11.06 -4.54
N ILE A 117 -2.44 -10.73 -5.76
CA ILE A 117 -2.92 -11.38 -6.97
C ILE A 117 -1.81 -12.15 -7.68
N LYS A 118 -0.57 -11.85 -7.36
CA LYS A 118 0.60 -12.59 -7.85
C LYS A 118 1.75 -12.54 -6.88
#